data_b39482e88887f44c2d588a00d20fb420
#
_entry.id   b39482e88887f44c2d588a00d20fb420
#
_cell.length_a   1.000
_cell.length_b   1.000
_cell.length_c   1.000
_cell.angle_alpha   90.00
_cell.angle_beta   90.00
_cell.angle_gamma   90.00
#
_symmetry.space_group_name_H-M   'P 1'
#
loop_
_entity.id
_entity.type
_entity.pdbx_description
1 polymer ?
#
loop_
_entity_poly.entity_id
_entity_poly.type
_entity_poly.pdbx_seq_one_letter_code
_entity_poly.pdbx_strand_id
1 'polypeptide(L)'
;SNGGQAGSQPVSMETIDQIQVNIAPFDVRQGGFTGGAINAVTKSGTNEFHGSGYFYGNNQDLVGRHYKNMDGTYAQPYDDEKETLFGFTLGGPIIKNKLFFFANYENSEKSYPTQYTIDSPDVKFNPDLAKDLMSKIYDLANRQGYDYATSWADKDKNVKSQKAGLKLDWNINEFNKFSVRWSYVDAKQTLGLGGIATLNTTDHLYDFTSKTHSFAAELQSRISPNLSNEARVSYVRVRDERTSGQPAPSITIYKVGNGTVNIGNEYSSMANGLNQDIYTLEDNFTWYNGNHTLTFGTHNELYKFSNLYLPNLYGCYYFDTPDDFLNYYNGCGADGFGGDGKYIKNFYFTQANVEVTGNPRWAPEFSAAQLGFYVQDKWDVTDSFQLTYGLRMDMPLFFDTPAENAKFNEWAAAKGYGFKTNQKLSSTPMWSPRVGFRWDIEKNRKYILRGGIGVFTGRIPFVWLSNNFTNTGVQTSSYSASKNSAVQLLLDPNKQIQNANNLKATGSQLINVFDKDFKFTQTMRVNLGFDFNLLGIEWTAEGIFSKSLNDVYYKN
;
A
#
# COMPACT_ATOMS: atom_id res chain seq x y z
N SER A 1 3.18 -3.66 -0.97
CA SER A 1 3.66 -2.26 -0.84
C SER A 1 5.17 -2.12 -1.05
N ASN A 2 5.93 -3.22 -1.14
CA ASN A 2 7.40 -3.22 -1.28
C ASN A 2 8.11 -2.30 -0.26
N GLY A 3 7.63 -2.24 0.98
CA GLY A 3 8.16 -1.40 2.03
C GLY A 3 7.70 0.07 2.02
N GLY A 4 7.00 0.53 0.98
CA GLY A 4 6.60 1.94 0.86
C GLY A 4 5.69 2.43 1.99
N GLN A 5 4.73 1.62 2.44
CA GLN A 5 3.89 1.95 3.60
C GLN A 5 4.66 1.91 4.94
N ALA A 6 5.80 1.21 4.98
CA ALA A 6 6.73 1.22 6.13
C ALA A 6 7.82 2.31 6.00
N GLY A 7 7.64 3.30 5.13
CA GLY A 7 8.56 4.43 4.95
C GLY A 7 9.88 4.08 4.26
N SER A 8 9.98 2.93 3.59
CA SER A 8 11.21 2.47 2.93
C SER A 8 11.08 2.49 1.40
N GLN A 9 12.19 2.75 0.72
CA GLN A 9 12.30 2.59 -0.73
C GLN A 9 12.31 1.10 -1.11
N PRO A 10 11.73 0.69 -2.25
CA PRO A 10 11.66 -0.73 -2.65
C PRO A 10 13.01 -1.32 -3.10
N VAL A 11 13.97 -0.49 -3.45
CA VAL A 11 15.32 -0.87 -3.89
C VAL A 11 16.35 0.07 -3.29
N SER A 12 17.59 -0.39 -3.13
CA SER A 12 18.71 0.47 -2.78
C SER A 12 19.11 1.34 -3.98
N MET A 13 19.36 2.63 -3.76
CA MET A 13 19.78 3.57 -4.82
C MET A 13 21.09 3.13 -5.47
N GLU A 14 22.03 2.60 -4.71
CA GLU A 14 23.33 2.13 -5.20
C GLU A 14 23.24 0.91 -6.13
N THR A 15 22.11 0.20 -6.15
CA THR A 15 21.88 -0.93 -7.05
C THR A 15 21.32 -0.53 -8.40
N ILE A 16 20.91 0.71 -8.55
CA ILE A 16 20.29 1.21 -9.78
C ILE A 16 21.38 1.63 -10.77
N ASP A 17 21.28 1.11 -11.98
CA ASP A 17 22.08 1.51 -13.13
C ASP A 17 21.41 2.65 -13.89
N GLN A 18 20.10 2.51 -14.15
CA GLN A 18 19.32 3.46 -14.94
C GLN A 18 17.88 3.55 -14.41
N ILE A 19 17.34 4.76 -14.39
CA ILE A 19 15.92 5.03 -14.14
C ILE A 19 15.29 5.57 -15.42
N GLN A 20 14.18 4.97 -15.83
CA GLN A 20 13.39 5.42 -16.95
C GLN A 20 11.99 5.82 -16.47
N VAL A 21 11.61 7.07 -16.69
CA VAL A 21 10.27 7.58 -16.39
C VAL A 21 9.51 7.74 -17.70
N ASN A 22 8.41 7.02 -17.82
CA ASN A 22 7.56 7.05 -19.01
C ASN A 22 6.17 7.59 -18.62
N ILE A 23 5.79 8.71 -19.21
CA ILE A 23 4.44 9.27 -19.08
C ILE A 23 3.68 8.93 -20.36
N ALA A 24 2.58 8.20 -20.26
CA ALA A 24 1.79 7.70 -21.39
C ALA A 24 2.64 6.96 -22.45
N PRO A 25 3.33 5.85 -22.10
CA PRO A 25 4.09 5.08 -23.08
C PRO A 25 3.15 4.41 -24.09
N PHE A 26 3.35 4.70 -25.38
CA PHE A 26 2.52 4.10 -26.44
C PHE A 26 2.93 2.67 -26.80
N ASP A 27 4.02 2.17 -26.24
CA ASP A 27 4.40 0.76 -26.34
C ASP A 27 3.37 -0.13 -25.60
N VAL A 28 2.73 -1.04 -26.33
CA VAL A 28 1.65 -1.90 -25.80
C VAL A 28 2.15 -2.98 -24.84
N ARG A 29 3.46 -3.27 -24.80
CA ARG A 29 4.07 -4.17 -23.81
C ARG A 29 3.86 -3.63 -22.39
N GLN A 30 3.82 -2.32 -22.24
CA GLN A 30 3.60 -1.66 -20.96
C GLN A 30 2.11 -1.57 -20.66
N GLY A 31 1.68 -2.15 -19.54
CA GLY A 31 0.27 -2.19 -19.12
C GLY A 31 0.12 -2.17 -17.60
N GLY A 32 -1.13 -2.28 -17.13
CA GLY A 32 -1.44 -2.31 -15.71
C GLY A 32 -1.43 -0.94 -15.02
N PHE A 33 -1.50 0.16 -15.77
CA PHE A 33 -1.55 1.53 -15.25
C PHE A 33 -2.38 2.46 -16.15
N THR A 34 -2.87 3.53 -15.57
CA THR A 34 -3.57 4.63 -16.28
C THR A 34 -2.74 5.93 -16.31
N GLY A 35 -1.67 6.00 -15.52
CA GLY A 35 -0.78 7.15 -15.35
C GLY A 35 0.50 7.05 -16.18
N GLY A 36 1.60 6.84 -15.48
CA GLY A 36 2.94 6.63 -16.03
C GLY A 36 3.60 5.41 -15.40
N ALA A 37 4.76 5.06 -15.88
CA ALA A 37 5.58 3.98 -15.36
C ALA A 37 6.99 4.48 -15.03
N ILE A 38 7.53 4.03 -13.91
CA ILE A 38 8.93 4.23 -13.53
C ILE A 38 9.60 2.86 -13.55
N ASN A 39 10.57 2.71 -14.43
CA ASN A 39 11.34 1.48 -14.57
C ASN A 39 12.76 1.72 -14.07
N ALA A 40 13.23 0.88 -13.16
CA ALA A 40 14.61 0.89 -12.70
C ALA A 40 15.35 -0.34 -13.20
N VAL A 41 16.45 -0.12 -13.92
CA VAL A 41 17.36 -1.18 -14.33
C VAL A 41 18.41 -1.33 -13.23
N THR A 42 18.62 -2.55 -12.77
CA THR A 42 19.61 -2.84 -11.74
C THR A 42 20.96 -3.19 -12.36
N LYS A 43 22.05 -2.80 -11.67
CA LYS A 43 23.42 -3.14 -12.05
C LYS A 43 23.61 -4.65 -12.25
N SER A 44 24.58 -5.00 -13.05
CA SER A 44 25.03 -6.37 -13.34
C SER A 44 26.52 -6.50 -13.05
N GLY A 45 27.00 -7.72 -12.85
CA GLY A 45 28.43 -7.99 -12.82
C GLY A 45 29.06 -7.84 -14.20
N THR A 46 30.36 -7.58 -14.23
CA THR A 46 31.18 -7.44 -15.45
C THR A 46 32.38 -8.39 -15.42
N ASN A 47 33.28 -8.30 -16.41
CA ASN A 47 34.51 -9.08 -16.43
C ASN A 47 35.55 -8.64 -15.38
N GLU A 48 35.31 -7.52 -14.71
CA GLU A 48 36.13 -6.98 -13.63
C GLU A 48 35.31 -6.95 -12.35
N PHE A 49 35.98 -7.12 -11.21
CA PHE A 49 35.34 -6.95 -9.92
C PHE A 49 35.18 -5.46 -9.61
N HIS A 50 33.94 -5.09 -9.31
CA HIS A 50 33.59 -3.75 -8.87
C HIS A 50 32.78 -3.86 -7.57
N GLY A 51 33.05 -2.99 -6.64
CA GLY A 51 32.31 -2.91 -5.39
C GLY A 51 32.27 -1.49 -4.86
N SER A 52 31.30 -1.22 -4.04
CA SER A 52 31.19 0.03 -3.28
C SER A 52 30.82 -0.27 -1.85
N GLY A 53 31.33 0.51 -0.93
CA GLY A 53 30.87 0.59 0.45
C GLY A 53 30.51 2.05 0.73
N TYR A 54 29.37 2.27 1.37
CA TYR A 54 28.87 3.62 1.64
C TYR A 54 28.25 3.71 3.02
N PHE A 55 28.38 4.89 3.59
CA PHE A 55 27.77 5.26 4.86
C PHE A 55 27.23 6.68 4.75
N TYR A 56 25.99 6.87 5.14
CA TYR A 56 25.36 8.18 5.29
C TYR A 56 24.87 8.32 6.72
N GLY A 57 25.17 9.44 7.34
CA GLY A 57 24.69 9.77 8.67
C GLY A 57 24.17 11.20 8.68
N ASN A 58 23.08 11.40 9.39
CA ASN A 58 22.51 12.71 9.68
C ASN A 58 22.02 12.74 11.13
N ASN A 59 22.10 13.91 11.74
CA ASN A 59 21.53 14.18 13.06
C ASN A 59 21.13 15.66 13.15
N GLN A 60 20.47 16.06 14.23
CA GLN A 60 20.00 17.42 14.46
C GLN A 60 21.12 18.47 14.35
N ASP A 61 22.38 18.14 14.69
CA ASP A 61 23.50 19.08 14.64
C ASP A 61 23.94 19.38 13.21
N LEU A 62 23.72 18.44 12.27
CA LEU A 62 24.07 18.56 10.87
C LEU A 62 22.98 19.25 10.04
N VAL A 63 21.73 19.27 10.52
CA VAL A 63 20.61 19.92 9.82
C VAL A 63 20.72 21.44 9.84
N GLY A 64 21.41 22.02 10.83
CA GLY A 64 21.60 23.45 10.98
C GLY A 64 20.38 24.20 11.56
N ARG A 65 20.54 25.50 11.72
CA ARG A 65 19.43 26.36 12.21
C ARG A 65 18.55 26.80 11.04
N HIS A 66 17.28 26.46 11.09
CA HIS A 66 16.42 26.40 9.94
C HIS A 66 15.98 27.72 9.33
N TYR A 67 15.47 28.63 10.10
CA TYR A 67 14.96 29.90 9.58
C TYR A 67 14.79 30.89 10.71
N LYS A 68 14.77 32.14 10.36
CA LYS A 68 14.32 33.20 11.26
C LYS A 68 12.79 33.27 11.21
N ASN A 69 12.18 33.27 12.36
CA ASN A 69 10.78 33.63 12.51
C ASN A 69 10.54 35.06 12.05
N MET A 70 9.29 35.46 11.82
CA MET A 70 8.96 36.84 11.42
C MET A 70 9.38 37.89 12.46
N ASP A 71 9.51 37.52 13.71
CA ASP A 71 10.01 38.35 14.81
C ASP A 71 11.54 38.46 14.88
N GLY A 72 12.25 37.83 13.96
CA GLY A 72 13.70 37.82 13.89
C GLY A 72 14.39 36.79 14.80
N THR A 73 13.66 36.03 15.58
CA THR A 73 14.20 34.91 16.37
C THR A 73 14.48 33.72 15.48
N TYR A 74 15.45 32.87 15.88
CA TYR A 74 15.64 31.58 15.20
C TYR A 74 14.62 30.56 15.71
N ALA A 75 14.13 29.72 14.80
CA ALA A 75 13.39 28.53 15.21
C ALA A 75 14.21 27.69 16.19
N GLN A 76 13.52 27.01 17.10
CA GLN A 76 14.17 26.10 18.02
C GLN A 76 14.97 25.06 17.22
N PRO A 77 16.13 24.59 17.72
CA PRO A 77 16.83 23.45 17.13
C PRO A 77 15.88 22.25 17.02
N TYR A 78 16.12 21.40 16.03
CA TYR A 78 15.45 20.10 16.00
C TYR A 78 15.83 19.32 17.25
N ASP A 79 14.86 18.59 17.78
CA ASP A 79 15.10 17.59 18.81
C ASP A 79 15.92 16.42 18.25
N ASP A 80 16.45 15.56 19.10
CA ASP A 80 17.38 14.47 18.78
C ASP A 80 16.95 13.57 17.61
N GLU A 81 17.15 14.04 16.38
CA GLU A 81 16.95 13.27 15.16
C GLU A 81 18.22 12.49 14.80
N LYS A 82 18.06 11.25 14.40
CA LYS A 82 19.17 10.44 13.94
C LYS A 82 18.77 9.63 12.70
N GLU A 83 19.58 9.75 11.66
CA GLU A 83 19.49 8.91 10.46
C GLU A 83 20.85 8.25 10.19
N THR A 84 20.83 6.95 9.97
CA THR A 84 22.00 6.19 9.52
C THR A 84 21.60 5.28 8.38
N LEU A 85 22.43 5.25 7.35
CA LEU A 85 22.29 4.33 6.23
C LEU A 85 23.69 3.84 5.87
N PHE A 86 23.87 2.53 5.81
CA PHE A 86 25.09 1.92 5.31
C PHE A 86 24.79 0.75 4.40
N GLY A 87 25.68 0.50 3.48
CA GLY A 87 25.53 -0.63 2.57
C GLY A 87 26.79 -0.90 1.78
N PHE A 88 26.73 -1.97 1.01
CA PHE A 88 27.77 -2.35 0.09
C PHE A 88 27.19 -3.00 -1.16
N THR A 89 27.95 -2.93 -2.23
CA THR A 89 27.70 -3.66 -3.47
C THR A 89 28.96 -4.40 -3.89
N LEU A 90 28.79 -5.53 -4.54
CA LEU A 90 29.88 -6.30 -5.12
C LEU A 90 29.39 -6.99 -6.39
N GLY A 91 30.10 -6.81 -7.49
CA GLY A 91 29.83 -7.47 -8.77
C GLY A 91 31.11 -7.90 -9.44
N GLY A 92 31.03 -8.93 -10.25
CA GLY A 92 32.17 -9.45 -11.00
C GLY A 92 31.89 -10.75 -11.71
N PRO A 93 32.92 -11.35 -12.36
CA PRO A 93 32.78 -12.59 -13.06
C PRO A 93 32.93 -13.80 -12.11
N ILE A 94 31.99 -14.75 -12.20
CA ILE A 94 32.20 -16.12 -11.72
C ILE A 94 32.99 -16.88 -12.78
N ILE A 95 32.62 -16.71 -14.07
CA ILE A 95 33.35 -17.19 -15.21
C ILE A 95 33.46 -16.03 -16.21
N LYS A 96 34.69 -15.62 -16.53
CA LYS A 96 34.92 -14.49 -17.45
C LYS A 96 34.19 -14.69 -18.78
N ASN A 97 33.57 -13.62 -19.28
CA ASN A 97 32.77 -13.54 -20.50
C ASN A 97 31.47 -14.38 -20.49
N LYS A 98 31.22 -15.18 -19.42
CA LYS A 98 30.13 -16.15 -19.41
C LYS A 98 29.15 -16.03 -18.26
N LEU A 99 29.64 -15.95 -17.03
CA LEU A 99 28.76 -15.95 -15.85
C LEU A 99 29.21 -14.85 -14.89
N PHE A 100 28.27 -13.98 -14.55
CA PHE A 100 28.49 -12.81 -13.70
C PHE A 100 27.53 -12.82 -12.52
N PHE A 101 27.95 -12.18 -11.43
CA PHE A 101 27.08 -11.93 -10.30
C PHE A 101 27.11 -10.44 -9.90
N PHE A 102 26.05 -10.02 -9.26
CA PHE A 102 25.95 -8.74 -8.55
C PHE A 102 25.18 -8.95 -7.27
N ALA A 103 25.75 -8.54 -6.14
CA ALA A 103 25.16 -8.65 -4.81
C ALA A 103 25.16 -7.30 -4.12
N ASN A 104 24.16 -7.06 -3.28
CA ASN A 104 24.07 -5.85 -2.45
C ASN A 104 23.42 -6.12 -1.11
N TYR A 105 23.78 -5.28 -0.14
CA TYR A 105 23.10 -5.17 1.14
C TYR A 105 23.03 -3.69 1.56
N GLU A 106 21.92 -3.28 2.16
CA GLU A 106 21.71 -1.96 2.72
C GLU A 106 20.90 -2.06 4.00
N ASN A 107 21.32 -1.32 5.03
CA ASN A 107 20.57 -1.12 6.25
C ASN A 107 20.34 0.38 6.45
N SER A 108 19.12 0.76 6.74
CA SER A 108 18.73 2.14 7.05
C SER A 108 17.94 2.19 8.34
N GLU A 109 18.27 3.12 9.20
CA GLU A 109 17.56 3.40 10.44
C GLU A 109 17.39 4.91 10.60
N LYS A 110 16.15 5.35 10.83
CA LYS A 110 15.79 6.72 11.13
C LYS A 110 15.00 6.76 12.42
N SER A 111 15.40 7.65 13.34
CA SER A 111 14.70 7.92 14.59
C SER A 111 14.39 9.40 14.66
N TYR A 112 13.14 9.72 14.92
CA TYR A 112 12.65 11.07 15.13
C TYR A 112 11.98 11.14 16.48
N PRO A 113 12.25 12.16 17.31
CA PRO A 113 11.59 12.28 18.60
C PRO A 113 10.09 12.52 18.43
N THR A 114 9.31 12.07 19.39
CA THR A 114 7.93 12.48 19.54
C THR A 114 7.88 13.97 19.83
N GLN A 115 7.28 14.75 18.93
CA GLN A 115 7.22 16.20 19.05
C GLN A 115 6.44 16.67 20.29
N TYR A 116 5.42 15.90 20.70
CA TYR A 116 4.53 16.26 21.80
C TYR A 116 4.32 15.06 22.71
N THR A 117 4.72 15.21 23.96
CA THR A 117 4.49 14.29 25.07
C THR A 117 3.52 14.88 26.06
N ILE A 118 3.12 14.14 27.09
CA ILE A 118 2.25 14.65 28.14
C ILE A 118 2.83 15.85 28.89
N ASP A 119 4.16 15.96 28.96
CA ASP A 119 4.86 17.01 29.68
C ASP A 119 5.35 18.17 28.79
N SER A 120 5.02 18.16 27.49
CA SER A 120 5.36 19.25 26.57
C SER A 120 4.57 20.52 26.90
N PRO A 121 5.20 21.73 26.88
CA PRO A 121 4.58 22.96 27.36
C PRO A 121 3.45 23.49 26.45
N ASP A 122 3.52 23.21 25.13
CA ASP A 122 2.65 23.82 24.12
C ASP A 122 1.45 22.95 23.73
N VAL A 123 1.17 21.88 24.49
CA VAL A 123 0.07 20.97 24.19
C VAL A 123 -1.28 21.63 24.46
N LYS A 124 -2.28 21.27 23.64
CA LYS A 124 -3.65 21.78 23.75
C LYS A 124 -4.54 20.93 24.65
N PHE A 125 -4.18 19.70 24.92
CA PHE A 125 -4.86 18.87 25.92
C PHE A 125 -4.45 19.30 27.35
N ASN A 126 -5.27 18.94 28.35
CA ASN A 126 -4.95 19.19 29.74
C ASN A 126 -4.21 17.97 30.34
N PRO A 127 -2.90 18.07 30.67
CA PRO A 127 -2.11 16.94 31.16
C PRO A 127 -2.60 16.35 32.49
N ASP A 128 -3.01 17.19 33.44
CA ASP A 128 -3.44 16.73 34.78
C ASP A 128 -4.78 15.99 34.67
N LEU A 129 -5.69 16.48 33.85
CA LEU A 129 -6.95 15.80 33.58
C LEU A 129 -6.69 14.47 32.83
N ALA A 130 -5.75 14.42 31.88
CA ALA A 130 -5.38 13.19 31.20
C ALA A 130 -4.83 12.13 32.17
N LYS A 131 -3.97 12.53 33.12
CA LYS A 131 -3.44 11.65 34.19
C LYS A 131 -4.57 11.13 35.11
N ASP A 132 -5.52 11.95 35.47
CA ASP A 132 -6.70 11.55 36.27
C ASP A 132 -7.56 10.53 35.52
N LEU A 133 -7.88 10.79 34.25
CA LEU A 133 -8.66 9.88 33.41
C LEU A 133 -7.97 8.51 33.27
N MET A 134 -6.65 8.49 33.07
CA MET A 134 -5.85 7.25 33.00
C MET A 134 -5.92 6.46 34.32
N SER A 135 -5.77 7.15 35.46
CA SER A 135 -5.89 6.54 36.79
C SER A 135 -7.23 5.83 36.99
N LYS A 136 -8.32 6.46 36.54
CA LYS A 136 -9.67 5.87 36.61
C LYS A 136 -9.87 4.69 35.68
N ILE A 137 -9.22 4.70 34.52
CA ILE A 137 -9.23 3.54 33.61
C ILE A 137 -8.49 2.36 34.24
N TYR A 138 -7.35 2.59 34.88
CA TYR A 138 -6.65 1.54 35.63
C TYR A 138 -7.49 1.00 36.78
N ASP A 139 -8.16 1.87 37.53
CA ASP A 139 -9.06 1.44 38.62
C ASP A 139 -10.21 0.57 38.08
N LEU A 140 -10.84 0.96 36.96
CA LEU A 140 -11.88 0.15 36.31
C LEU A 140 -11.32 -1.21 35.85
N ALA A 141 -10.15 -1.23 35.24
CA ALA A 141 -9.51 -2.47 34.79
C ALA A 141 -9.26 -3.42 35.97
N ASN A 142 -8.68 -2.91 37.05
CA ASN A 142 -8.44 -3.67 38.29
C ASN A 142 -9.74 -4.23 38.88
N ARG A 143 -10.78 -3.39 39.00
CA ARG A 143 -12.11 -3.82 39.50
C ARG A 143 -12.75 -4.89 38.60
N GLN A 144 -12.55 -4.80 37.29
CA GLN A 144 -13.02 -5.80 36.31
C GLN A 144 -12.14 -7.05 36.23
N GLY A 145 -11.04 -7.10 36.99
CA GLY A 145 -10.11 -8.22 37.02
C GLY A 145 -9.26 -8.35 35.74
N TYR A 146 -9.01 -7.25 35.05
CA TYR A 146 -8.16 -7.19 33.87
C TYR A 146 -6.84 -6.47 34.21
N ASP A 147 -5.72 -7.17 34.07
CA ASP A 147 -4.40 -6.60 34.28
C ASP A 147 -4.00 -5.77 33.05
N TYR A 148 -4.31 -4.47 33.13
CA TYR A 148 -4.05 -3.51 32.06
C TYR A 148 -2.89 -2.61 32.43
N ALA A 149 -1.84 -2.61 31.61
CA ALA A 149 -0.65 -1.81 31.78
C ALA A 149 -0.30 -1.07 30.48
N THR A 150 -0.29 0.24 30.57
CA THR A 150 0.15 1.13 29.48
C THR A 150 0.82 2.39 30.07
N SER A 151 1.41 3.22 29.25
CA SER A 151 1.95 4.54 29.63
C SER A 151 1.60 5.56 28.54
N TRP A 152 1.84 6.83 28.82
CA TRP A 152 1.77 7.84 27.75
C TRP A 152 2.87 7.59 26.71
N ALA A 153 2.54 7.85 25.45
CA ALA A 153 3.51 7.68 24.36
C ALA A 153 4.59 8.77 24.43
N ASP A 154 5.79 8.32 24.65
CA ASP A 154 7.02 9.11 24.67
C ASP A 154 8.10 8.51 23.73
N LYS A 155 7.71 7.53 22.93
CA LYS A 155 8.61 6.80 22.04
C LYS A 155 8.88 7.57 20.76
N ASP A 156 10.10 7.46 20.29
CA ASP A 156 10.49 7.98 18.99
C ASP A 156 9.77 7.27 17.85
N LYS A 157 9.52 8.04 16.80
CA LYS A 157 9.11 7.49 15.52
C LYS A 157 10.30 6.80 14.88
N ASN A 158 10.28 5.49 14.82
CA ASN A 158 11.34 4.70 14.21
C ASN A 158 10.93 4.22 12.81
N VAL A 159 11.84 4.38 11.84
CA VAL A 159 11.74 3.78 10.50
C VAL A 159 13.00 2.98 10.27
N LYS A 160 12.85 1.68 10.07
CA LYS A 160 13.98 0.76 9.85
C LYS A 160 13.76 -0.02 8.57
N SER A 161 14.82 -0.24 7.80
CA SER A 161 14.77 -1.14 6.65
C SER A 161 16.08 -1.86 6.41
N GLN A 162 15.97 -3.12 6.00
CA GLN A 162 17.06 -3.93 5.50
C GLN A 162 16.72 -4.36 4.08
N LYS A 163 17.68 -4.24 3.18
CA LYS A 163 17.54 -4.66 1.79
C LYS A 163 18.71 -5.53 1.40
N ALA A 164 18.43 -6.58 0.68
CA ALA A 164 19.44 -7.46 0.11
C ALA A 164 19.06 -7.84 -1.32
N GLY A 165 20.03 -8.09 -2.16
CA GLY A 165 19.81 -8.53 -3.53
C GLY A 165 20.94 -9.36 -4.07
N LEU A 166 20.58 -10.28 -4.94
CA LEU A 166 21.52 -11.10 -5.71
C LEU A 166 21.00 -11.23 -7.14
N LYS A 167 21.86 -10.96 -8.10
CA LYS A 167 21.61 -11.16 -9.54
C LYS A 167 22.70 -12.01 -10.13
N LEU A 168 22.32 -12.96 -10.97
CA LEU A 168 23.21 -13.77 -11.80
C LEU A 168 22.85 -13.54 -13.25
N ASP A 169 23.86 -13.23 -14.07
CA ASP A 169 23.74 -13.05 -15.52
C ASP A 169 24.62 -14.09 -16.23
N TRP A 170 24.00 -14.93 -17.04
CA TRP A 170 24.64 -16.00 -17.75
C TRP A 170 24.52 -15.85 -19.26
N ASN A 171 25.64 -15.60 -19.94
CA ASN A 171 25.76 -15.70 -21.37
C ASN A 171 25.89 -17.20 -21.72
N ILE A 172 24.78 -17.89 -21.99
CA ILE A 172 24.74 -19.32 -22.31
C ILE A 172 25.56 -19.55 -23.57
N ASN A 173 25.30 -18.75 -24.60
CA ASN A 173 26.03 -18.69 -25.87
C ASN A 173 25.82 -17.29 -26.49
N GLU A 174 26.28 -17.06 -27.72
CA GLU A 174 26.14 -15.77 -28.43
C GLU A 174 24.68 -15.39 -28.75
N PHE A 175 23.75 -16.34 -28.71
CA PHE A 175 22.33 -16.13 -29.03
C PHE A 175 21.43 -16.08 -27.79
N ASN A 176 21.88 -16.65 -26.68
CA ASN A 176 21.02 -16.81 -25.49
C ASN A 176 21.69 -16.24 -24.26
N LYS A 177 20.95 -15.36 -23.57
CA LYS A 177 21.32 -14.80 -22.27
C LYS A 177 20.23 -15.14 -21.27
N PHE A 178 20.64 -15.59 -20.10
CA PHE A 178 19.73 -15.89 -18.99
C PHE A 178 20.13 -15.05 -17.78
N SER A 179 19.15 -14.47 -17.12
CA SER A 179 19.36 -13.79 -15.84
C SER A 179 18.38 -14.27 -14.80
N VAL A 180 18.84 -14.33 -13.55
CA VAL A 180 17.99 -14.56 -12.40
C VAL A 180 18.31 -13.54 -11.32
N ARG A 181 17.28 -13.00 -10.67
CA ARG A 181 17.40 -12.00 -9.62
C ARG A 181 16.53 -12.38 -8.44
N TRP A 182 17.08 -12.24 -7.26
CA TRP A 182 16.36 -12.21 -6.00
C TRP A 182 16.56 -10.85 -5.32
N SER A 183 15.52 -10.29 -4.74
CA SER A 183 15.61 -9.12 -3.88
C SER A 183 14.73 -9.30 -2.64
N TYR A 184 15.19 -8.75 -1.53
CA TYR A 184 14.56 -8.77 -0.23
C TYR A 184 14.48 -7.37 0.34
N VAL A 185 13.31 -7.04 0.91
CA VAL A 185 13.08 -5.82 1.69
C VAL A 185 12.36 -6.21 2.97
N ASP A 186 12.94 -5.85 4.11
CA ASP A 186 12.29 -5.89 5.43
C ASP A 186 12.22 -4.45 5.95
N ALA A 187 11.03 -3.93 6.11
CA ALA A 187 10.82 -2.56 6.52
C ALA A 187 9.81 -2.49 7.67
N LYS A 188 10.08 -1.59 8.62
CA LYS A 188 9.25 -1.38 9.80
C LYS A 188 9.15 0.12 10.11
N GLN A 189 7.96 0.58 10.46
CA GLN A 189 7.71 1.94 10.90
C GLN A 189 6.76 1.96 12.10
N THR A 190 7.11 2.75 13.13
CA THR A 190 6.21 3.05 14.25
C THR A 190 5.25 4.17 13.85
N LEU A 191 3.96 3.94 14.05
CA LEU A 191 2.85 4.84 13.72
C LEU A 191 1.92 5.04 14.93
N GLY A 192 0.97 5.96 14.81
CA GLY A 192 0.00 6.25 15.88
C GLY A 192 0.52 7.23 16.94
N LEU A 193 1.59 7.98 16.65
CA LEU A 193 2.10 9.03 17.53
C LEU A 193 1.05 10.13 17.72
N GLY A 194 1.07 10.75 18.91
CA GLY A 194 0.24 11.90 19.22
C GLY A 194 0.65 13.16 18.46
N GLY A 195 0.04 14.26 18.83
CA GLY A 195 0.32 15.58 18.27
C GLY A 195 -0.04 16.68 19.28
N ILE A 196 0.11 17.94 18.89
CA ILE A 196 -0.14 19.10 19.76
C ILE A 196 -1.51 19.08 20.48
N ALA A 197 -2.52 18.48 19.84
CA ALA A 197 -3.89 18.38 20.37
C ALA A 197 -4.33 16.92 20.61
N THR A 198 -3.43 15.93 20.49
CA THR A 198 -3.78 14.53 20.64
C THR A 198 -2.72 13.82 21.47
N LEU A 199 -3.14 13.27 22.58
CA LEU A 199 -2.31 12.47 23.47
C LEU A 199 -2.70 10.99 23.33
N ASN A 200 -1.72 10.15 23.06
CA ASN A 200 -1.91 8.71 22.89
C ASN A 200 -1.12 7.93 23.95
N THR A 201 -1.59 6.74 24.28
CA THR A 201 -0.84 5.77 25.09
C THR A 201 0.11 4.91 24.24
N THR A 202 1.06 4.23 24.87
CA THR A 202 2.05 3.40 24.19
C THR A 202 1.44 2.20 23.45
N ASP A 203 0.31 1.68 23.91
CA ASP A 203 -0.45 0.61 23.25
C ASP A 203 -1.33 1.11 22.10
N HIS A 204 -1.54 2.46 22.00
CA HIS A 204 -2.14 3.07 20.81
C HIS A 204 -1.17 3.12 19.64
N LEU A 205 0.13 3.11 19.91
CA LEU A 205 1.13 2.99 18.86
C LEU A 205 1.08 1.60 18.25
N TYR A 206 1.40 1.53 16.98
CA TYR A 206 1.58 0.26 16.27
C TYR A 206 2.77 0.30 15.33
N ASP A 207 3.38 -0.84 15.17
CA ASP A 207 4.42 -1.04 14.18
C ASP A 207 3.79 -1.59 12.90
N PHE A 208 3.99 -0.89 11.79
CA PHE A 208 3.71 -1.41 10.46
C PHE A 208 4.98 -2.09 9.94
N THR A 209 4.91 -3.39 9.70
CA THR A 209 5.99 -4.20 9.12
C THR A 209 5.63 -4.63 7.71
N SER A 210 6.60 -4.63 6.81
CA SER A 210 6.45 -5.10 5.43
C SER A 210 7.67 -5.93 5.04
N LYS A 211 7.46 -7.22 4.74
CA LYS A 211 8.49 -8.13 4.27
C LYS A 211 8.18 -8.56 2.85
N THR A 212 9.10 -8.24 1.93
CA THR A 212 8.94 -8.55 0.51
C THR A 212 10.10 -9.38 0.00
N HIS A 213 9.80 -10.50 -0.63
CA HIS A 213 10.73 -11.25 -1.47
C HIS A 213 10.28 -11.14 -2.92
N SER A 214 11.21 -10.84 -3.81
CA SER A 214 10.97 -10.82 -5.25
C SER A 214 11.98 -11.71 -5.96
N PHE A 215 11.49 -12.61 -6.79
CA PHE A 215 12.28 -13.45 -7.67
C PHE A 215 11.90 -13.13 -9.11
N ALA A 216 12.87 -13.03 -10.00
CA ALA A 216 12.64 -12.90 -11.42
C ALA A 216 13.69 -13.70 -12.21
N ALA A 217 13.24 -14.38 -13.25
CA ALA A 217 14.11 -15.03 -14.21
C ALA A 217 13.71 -14.57 -15.62
N GLU A 218 14.70 -14.31 -16.46
CA GLU A 218 14.54 -13.81 -17.81
C GLU A 218 15.46 -14.54 -18.76
N LEU A 219 14.91 -14.99 -19.89
CA LEU A 219 15.64 -15.56 -21.00
C LEU A 219 15.47 -14.69 -22.23
N GLN A 220 16.58 -14.16 -22.74
CA GLN A 220 16.65 -13.45 -24.01
C GLN A 220 17.28 -14.35 -25.06
N SER A 221 16.57 -14.58 -26.16
CA SER A 221 17.00 -15.49 -27.23
C SER A 221 16.95 -14.80 -28.60
N ARG A 222 18.04 -14.82 -29.32
CA ARG A 222 18.09 -14.49 -30.75
C ARG A 222 17.92 -15.77 -31.55
N ILE A 223 16.68 -16.04 -31.97
CA ILE A 223 16.30 -17.29 -32.65
C ILE A 223 16.89 -17.34 -34.05
N SER A 224 16.90 -16.19 -34.75
CA SER A 224 17.50 -16.02 -36.08
C SER A 224 17.92 -14.53 -36.24
N PRO A 225 18.57 -14.16 -37.38
CA PRO A 225 18.92 -12.75 -37.61
C PRO A 225 17.75 -11.76 -37.52
N ASN A 226 16.53 -12.23 -37.79
CA ASN A 226 15.33 -11.41 -37.83
C ASN A 226 14.24 -11.85 -36.82
N LEU A 227 14.57 -12.76 -35.89
CA LEU A 227 13.65 -13.21 -34.85
C LEU A 227 14.31 -13.19 -33.48
N SER A 228 13.67 -12.55 -32.50
CA SER A 228 14.07 -12.60 -31.10
C SER A 228 12.89 -12.92 -30.18
N ASN A 229 13.19 -13.47 -29.02
CA ASN A 229 12.23 -13.71 -27.96
C ASN A 229 12.81 -13.27 -26.61
N GLU A 230 11.96 -12.71 -25.78
CA GLU A 230 12.24 -12.37 -24.39
C GLU A 230 11.12 -12.96 -23.52
N ALA A 231 11.47 -13.99 -22.74
CA ALA A 231 10.55 -14.63 -21.80
C ALA A 231 10.97 -14.30 -20.36
N ARG A 232 10.01 -13.89 -19.54
CA ARG A 232 10.23 -13.53 -18.14
C ARG A 232 9.19 -14.21 -17.26
N VAL A 233 9.65 -14.73 -16.12
CA VAL A 233 8.79 -15.18 -15.03
C VAL A 233 9.19 -14.47 -13.75
N SER A 234 8.22 -14.12 -12.92
CA SER A 234 8.51 -13.55 -11.61
C SER A 234 7.55 -14.04 -10.55
N TYR A 235 8.02 -13.98 -9.30
CA TYR A 235 7.23 -14.24 -8.10
C TYR A 235 7.54 -13.18 -7.07
N VAL A 236 6.50 -12.49 -6.59
CA VAL A 236 6.61 -11.50 -5.53
C VAL A 236 5.74 -11.94 -4.37
N ARG A 237 6.38 -12.06 -3.19
CA ARG A 237 5.72 -12.38 -1.92
C ARG A 237 5.80 -11.17 -1.00
N VAL A 238 4.63 -10.62 -0.63
CA VAL A 238 4.51 -9.50 0.31
C VAL A 238 3.77 -9.96 1.56
N ARG A 239 4.29 -9.56 2.73
CA ARG A 239 3.69 -9.81 4.05
C ARG A 239 3.70 -8.50 4.82
N ASP A 240 2.53 -7.88 4.88
CA ASP A 240 2.29 -6.63 5.61
C ASP A 240 1.49 -6.92 6.87
N GLU A 241 1.92 -6.39 8.02
CA GLU A 241 1.26 -6.61 9.30
C GLU A 241 1.35 -5.36 10.18
N ARG A 242 0.30 -5.12 10.96
CA ARG A 242 0.29 -4.14 12.04
C ARG A 242 0.28 -4.86 13.38
N THR A 243 1.21 -4.48 14.25
CA THR A 243 1.33 -5.02 15.60
C THR A 243 1.27 -3.88 16.61
N SER A 244 0.35 -3.98 17.57
CA SER A 244 0.21 -3.04 18.69
C SER A 244 0.78 -3.69 19.97
N GLY A 245 0.75 -2.93 21.07
CA GLY A 245 1.10 -3.43 22.41
C GLY A 245 0.10 -4.47 22.96
N GLN A 246 -0.09 -4.47 24.28
CA GLN A 246 -1.06 -5.34 24.95
C GLN A 246 -2.45 -5.14 24.34
N PRO A 247 -3.21 -6.22 24.02
CA PRO A 247 -4.57 -6.10 23.56
C PRO A 247 -5.45 -5.34 24.57
N ALA A 248 -6.09 -4.28 24.11
CA ALA A 248 -6.96 -3.44 24.93
C ALA A 248 -8.02 -2.75 24.06
N PRO A 249 -9.20 -2.42 24.59
CA PRO A 249 -10.17 -1.61 23.88
C PRO A 249 -9.61 -0.23 23.58
N SER A 250 -10.06 0.37 22.49
CA SER A 250 -9.78 1.79 22.18
C SER A 250 -10.73 2.69 22.96
N ILE A 251 -10.21 3.64 23.73
CA ILE A 251 -10.99 4.60 24.48
C ILE A 251 -10.56 5.99 24.06
N THR A 252 -11.46 6.72 23.41
CA THR A 252 -11.23 8.10 22.97
C THR A 252 -12.06 9.05 23.80
N ILE A 253 -11.42 10.02 24.46
CA ILE A 253 -12.09 11.07 25.25
C ILE A 253 -11.77 12.40 24.60
N TYR A 254 -12.81 13.07 24.10
CA TYR A 254 -12.70 14.38 23.47
C TYR A 254 -12.72 15.51 24.51
N LYS A 255 -12.27 16.71 24.12
CA LYS A 255 -12.32 17.94 24.92
C LYS A 255 -11.59 17.82 26.27
N VAL A 256 -10.50 17.09 26.29
CA VAL A 256 -9.55 17.10 27.41
C VAL A 256 -8.72 18.38 27.30
N GLY A 257 -9.19 19.48 27.90
CA GLY A 257 -8.79 20.84 27.50
C GLY A 257 -9.28 21.14 26.07
N ASN A 258 -8.38 21.57 25.18
CA ASN A 258 -8.64 21.75 23.75
C ASN A 258 -8.11 20.57 22.89
N GLY A 259 -7.97 19.39 23.47
CA GLY A 259 -7.42 18.22 22.80
C GLY A 259 -8.24 16.95 23.02
N THR A 260 -7.67 15.85 22.56
CA THR A 260 -8.23 14.50 22.62
C THR A 260 -7.22 13.56 23.25
N VAL A 261 -7.69 12.63 24.05
CA VAL A 261 -6.89 11.55 24.65
C VAL A 261 -7.36 10.20 24.09
N ASN A 262 -6.42 9.41 23.60
CA ASN A 262 -6.66 8.04 23.16
C ASN A 262 -5.88 7.07 24.05
N ILE A 263 -6.59 6.11 24.62
CA ILE A 263 -6.07 5.07 25.52
C ILE A 263 -6.46 3.72 24.91
N GLY A 264 -5.53 2.74 24.95
CA GLY A 264 -5.74 1.45 24.33
C GLY A 264 -5.37 1.41 22.86
N ASN A 265 -5.61 0.27 22.19
CA ASN A 265 -5.13 0.04 20.84
C ASN A 265 -5.80 0.95 19.80
N GLU A 266 -5.07 1.32 18.76
CA GLU A 266 -5.62 2.02 17.60
C GLU A 266 -6.64 1.10 16.89
N TYR A 267 -7.83 1.61 16.64
CA TYR A 267 -9.01 0.83 16.24
C TYR A 267 -8.83 0.00 14.97
N SER A 268 -8.07 0.50 13.99
CA SER A 268 -7.86 -0.16 12.70
C SER A 268 -6.65 -1.12 12.68
N SER A 269 -5.86 -1.13 13.76
CA SER A 269 -4.61 -1.89 13.88
C SER A 269 -4.74 -3.11 14.81
N MET A 270 -5.89 -3.31 15.46
CA MET A 270 -6.16 -4.44 16.36
C MET A 270 -6.04 -5.79 15.65
N ALA A 271 -6.46 -5.87 14.39
CA ALA A 271 -6.25 -7.02 13.52
C ALA A 271 -6.14 -6.51 12.08
N ASN A 272 -4.93 -6.33 11.60
CA ASN A 272 -4.66 -5.78 10.27
C ASN A 272 -3.40 -6.39 9.67
N GLY A 273 -3.55 -7.05 8.53
CA GLY A 273 -2.44 -7.65 7.80
C GLY A 273 -2.86 -8.02 6.39
N LEU A 274 -1.94 -7.89 5.45
CA LEU A 274 -2.18 -8.20 4.03
C LEU A 274 -1.07 -9.09 3.49
N ASN A 275 -1.42 -10.32 3.17
CA ASN A 275 -0.56 -11.26 2.49
C ASN A 275 -0.86 -11.24 0.99
N GLN A 276 0.18 -11.14 0.17
CA GLN A 276 0.05 -11.13 -1.28
C GLN A 276 1.11 -12.05 -1.89
N ASP A 277 0.69 -12.91 -2.79
CA ASP A 277 1.55 -13.72 -3.64
C ASP A 277 1.19 -13.41 -5.09
N ILE A 278 2.15 -12.90 -5.87
CA ILE A 278 1.96 -12.45 -7.24
C ILE A 278 2.91 -13.22 -8.15
N TYR A 279 2.35 -13.95 -9.09
CA TYR A 279 3.09 -14.70 -10.11
C TYR A 279 2.90 -13.99 -11.45
N THR A 280 3.98 -13.72 -12.16
CA THR A 280 3.93 -13.05 -13.47
C THR A 280 4.60 -13.94 -14.52
N LEU A 281 3.96 -14.05 -15.67
CA LEU A 281 4.52 -14.61 -16.91
C LEU A 281 4.41 -13.56 -17.99
N GLU A 282 5.55 -13.23 -18.59
CA GLU A 282 5.63 -12.31 -19.73
C GLU A 282 6.44 -12.97 -20.84
N ASP A 283 5.98 -12.84 -22.07
CA ASP A 283 6.68 -13.31 -23.25
C ASP A 283 6.51 -12.32 -24.40
N ASN A 284 7.63 -11.95 -25.03
CA ASN A 284 7.69 -11.00 -26.13
C ASN A 284 8.42 -11.65 -27.31
N PHE A 285 7.70 -11.94 -28.37
CA PHE A 285 8.26 -12.43 -29.62
C PHE A 285 8.34 -11.26 -30.61
N THR A 286 9.54 -10.97 -31.12
CA THR A 286 9.80 -9.85 -32.02
C THR A 286 10.33 -10.33 -33.38
N TRP A 287 9.66 -9.89 -34.45
CA TRP A 287 10.03 -10.15 -35.82
C TRP A 287 10.45 -8.85 -36.53
N TYR A 288 11.68 -8.85 -37.01
CA TYR A 288 12.26 -7.74 -37.77
C TYR A 288 12.09 -8.03 -39.26
N ASN A 289 11.34 -7.23 -39.99
CA ASN A 289 11.02 -7.40 -41.40
C ASN A 289 11.15 -6.07 -42.16
N GLY A 290 12.32 -5.83 -42.75
CA GLY A 290 12.63 -4.56 -43.41
C GLY A 290 12.50 -3.38 -42.42
N ASN A 291 11.60 -2.43 -42.74
CA ASN A 291 11.36 -1.25 -41.91
C ASN A 291 10.33 -1.50 -40.79
N HIS A 292 9.88 -2.72 -40.60
CA HIS A 292 8.89 -3.10 -39.58
C HIS A 292 9.53 -3.91 -38.44
N THR A 293 9.18 -3.56 -37.22
CA THR A 293 9.49 -4.34 -36.03
C THR A 293 8.16 -4.77 -35.37
N LEU A 294 7.76 -6.00 -35.68
CA LEU A 294 6.52 -6.59 -35.19
C LEU A 294 6.75 -7.27 -33.86
N THR A 295 6.00 -6.92 -32.84
CA THR A 295 6.04 -7.59 -31.52
C THR A 295 4.69 -8.20 -31.20
N PHE A 296 4.70 -9.48 -30.86
CA PHE A 296 3.57 -10.24 -30.33
C PHE A 296 3.92 -10.63 -28.89
N GLY A 297 3.00 -10.43 -27.97
CA GLY A 297 3.34 -10.76 -26.60
C GLY A 297 2.16 -11.00 -25.70
N THR A 298 2.51 -11.48 -24.51
CA THR A 298 1.58 -11.70 -23.41
C THR A 298 2.19 -11.24 -22.10
N HIS A 299 1.35 -10.73 -21.19
CA HIS A 299 1.71 -10.39 -19.82
C HIS A 299 0.59 -10.83 -18.91
N ASN A 300 0.83 -11.89 -18.16
CA ASN A 300 -0.18 -12.54 -17.32
C ASN A 300 0.25 -12.49 -15.86
N GLU A 301 -0.67 -12.07 -15.01
CA GLU A 301 -0.45 -12.03 -13.57
C GLU A 301 -1.51 -12.85 -12.85
N LEU A 302 -1.07 -13.71 -11.95
CA LEU A 302 -1.92 -14.46 -11.02
C LEU A 302 -1.67 -13.93 -9.62
N TYR A 303 -2.73 -13.58 -8.92
CA TYR A 303 -2.72 -13.01 -7.58
C TYR A 303 -3.39 -13.96 -6.59
N LYS A 304 -2.77 -14.10 -5.41
CA LYS A 304 -3.40 -14.70 -4.23
C LYS A 304 -3.31 -13.71 -3.08
N PHE A 305 -4.43 -13.48 -2.43
CA PHE A 305 -4.54 -12.53 -1.34
C PHE A 305 -5.11 -13.19 -0.09
N SER A 306 -4.61 -12.75 1.07
CA SER A 306 -5.24 -12.99 2.37
C SER A 306 -5.19 -11.66 3.12
N ASN A 307 -6.36 -11.07 3.42
CA ASN A 307 -6.48 -9.73 4.00
C ASN A 307 -7.19 -9.76 5.34
N LEU A 308 -6.42 -9.79 6.41
CA LEU A 308 -6.93 -9.64 7.77
C LEU A 308 -7.27 -8.16 8.01
N TYR A 309 -8.55 -7.84 8.16
CA TYR A 309 -8.99 -6.51 8.58
C TYR A 309 -10.26 -6.62 9.43
N LEU A 310 -10.07 -6.63 10.74
CA LEU A 310 -11.15 -6.60 11.73
C LEU A 310 -10.97 -5.35 12.61
N PRO A 311 -11.43 -4.18 12.15
CA PRO A 311 -11.36 -2.97 12.94
C PRO A 311 -12.25 -3.10 14.19
N ASN A 312 -11.90 -2.41 15.26
CA ASN A 312 -12.64 -2.44 16.53
C ASN A 312 -12.73 -3.84 17.19
N LEU A 313 -11.82 -4.76 16.89
CA LEU A 313 -11.86 -6.15 17.39
C LEU A 313 -11.90 -6.24 18.92
N TYR A 314 -11.24 -5.30 19.61
CA TYR A 314 -11.19 -5.22 21.07
C TYR A 314 -12.19 -4.23 21.68
N GLY A 315 -13.14 -3.72 20.87
CA GLY A 315 -14.09 -2.70 21.25
C GLY A 315 -13.51 -1.28 21.15
N CYS A 316 -14.35 -0.33 20.75
CA CYS A 316 -14.00 1.08 20.69
C CYS A 316 -15.07 1.91 21.35
N TYR A 317 -14.65 2.77 22.29
CA TYR A 317 -15.50 3.60 23.11
C TYR A 317 -15.14 5.06 22.94
N TYR A 318 -16.13 5.91 22.69
CA TYR A 318 -15.95 7.34 22.50
C TYR A 318 -16.76 8.10 23.53
N PHE A 319 -16.15 9.08 24.19
CA PHE A 319 -16.78 10.00 25.11
C PHE A 319 -16.69 11.43 24.56
N ASP A 320 -17.81 12.18 24.58
CA ASP A 320 -17.84 13.55 24.06
C ASP A 320 -17.03 14.52 24.92
N THR A 321 -16.96 14.25 26.23
CA THR A 321 -16.26 15.08 27.20
C THR A 321 -15.66 14.24 28.32
N PRO A 322 -14.67 14.76 29.08
CA PRO A 322 -14.20 14.14 30.32
C PRO A 322 -15.32 13.91 31.34
N ASP A 323 -16.27 14.85 31.44
CA ASP A 323 -17.41 14.74 32.37
C ASP A 323 -18.31 13.55 32.02
N ASP A 324 -18.50 13.25 30.74
CA ASP A 324 -19.24 12.04 30.33
C ASP A 324 -18.52 10.76 30.82
N PHE A 325 -17.20 10.70 30.67
CA PHE A 325 -16.44 9.57 31.20
C PHE A 325 -16.52 9.49 32.73
N LEU A 326 -16.37 10.61 33.43
CA LEU A 326 -16.44 10.67 34.89
C LEU A 326 -17.84 10.28 35.41
N ASN A 327 -18.91 10.73 34.75
CA ASN A 327 -20.28 10.33 35.10
C ASN A 327 -20.50 8.83 34.91
N TYR A 328 -19.96 8.26 33.82
CA TYR A 328 -19.94 6.80 33.61
C TYR A 328 -19.19 6.09 34.74
N TYR A 329 -17.96 6.51 35.02
CA TYR A 329 -17.09 5.95 36.07
C TYR A 329 -17.74 5.97 37.46
N ASN A 330 -18.31 7.12 37.86
CA ASN A 330 -18.97 7.28 39.15
C ASN A 330 -20.23 6.44 39.30
N GLY A 331 -20.85 6.04 38.21
CA GLY A 331 -21.99 5.11 38.19
C GLY A 331 -21.60 3.63 38.31
N CYS A 332 -20.28 3.29 38.19
CA CYS A 332 -19.82 1.92 38.29
C CYS A 332 -19.78 1.42 39.76
N GLY A 333 -20.20 0.18 39.96
CA GLY A 333 -20.11 -0.52 41.24
C GLY A 333 -18.69 -0.97 41.60
N ALA A 334 -18.55 -1.61 42.74
CA ALA A 334 -17.24 -2.12 43.24
C ALA A 334 -16.56 -3.12 42.30
N ASP A 335 -17.32 -3.77 41.44
CA ASP A 335 -16.84 -4.70 40.40
C ASP A 335 -16.44 -4.00 39.09
N GLY A 336 -16.57 -2.67 39.02
CA GLY A 336 -16.25 -1.89 37.83
C GLY A 336 -17.31 -1.89 36.73
N PHE A 337 -18.50 -2.44 36.99
CA PHE A 337 -19.63 -2.47 36.05
C PHE A 337 -20.79 -1.58 36.54
N GLY A 338 -21.83 -1.45 35.71
CA GLY A 338 -23.06 -0.73 36.06
C GLY A 338 -23.05 0.77 35.74
N GLY A 339 -21.98 1.28 35.16
CA GLY A 339 -21.97 2.63 34.60
C GLY A 339 -23.02 2.77 33.50
N ASP A 340 -23.71 3.92 33.46
CA ASP A 340 -24.77 4.16 32.46
C ASP A 340 -24.18 4.47 31.09
N GLY A 341 -24.33 3.54 30.13
CA GLY A 341 -23.83 3.63 28.77
C GLY A 341 -24.38 4.83 27.97
N LYS A 342 -25.39 5.56 28.46
CA LYS A 342 -25.84 6.84 27.85
C LYS A 342 -24.74 7.88 27.77
N TYR A 343 -23.73 7.80 28.63
CA TYR A 343 -22.56 8.68 28.65
C TYR A 343 -21.51 8.26 27.60
N ILE A 344 -21.59 7.03 27.08
CA ILE A 344 -20.75 6.58 25.97
C ILE A 344 -21.35 7.13 24.66
N LYS A 345 -20.66 8.07 24.03
CA LYS A 345 -21.10 8.69 22.78
C LYS A 345 -21.36 7.66 21.71
N ASN A 346 -20.34 6.82 21.45
CA ASN A 346 -20.40 5.74 20.48
C ASN A 346 -19.63 4.53 20.99
N PHE A 347 -20.12 3.37 20.66
CA PHE A 347 -19.47 2.09 20.82
C PHE A 347 -19.43 1.38 19.47
N TYR A 348 -18.28 0.76 19.15
CA TYR A 348 -18.11 -0.09 17.96
C TYR A 348 -17.38 -1.35 18.36
N PHE A 349 -17.80 -2.47 17.78
CA PHE A 349 -17.19 -3.76 17.95
C PHE A 349 -17.37 -4.59 16.70
N THR A 350 -16.32 -5.26 16.23
CA THR A 350 -16.37 -6.16 15.08
C THR A 350 -15.68 -7.47 15.45
N GLN A 351 -16.30 -8.58 15.11
CA GLN A 351 -15.73 -9.91 15.31
C GLN A 351 -15.92 -10.79 14.08
N ALA A 352 -15.05 -11.78 13.91
CA ALA A 352 -15.31 -12.89 13.02
C ALA A 352 -16.38 -13.82 13.63
N ASN A 353 -17.28 -14.31 12.80
CA ASN A 353 -18.23 -15.36 13.18
C ASN A 353 -17.49 -16.70 13.22
N VAL A 354 -17.04 -17.09 14.40
CA VAL A 354 -16.21 -18.30 14.60
C VAL A 354 -16.96 -19.58 14.23
N GLU A 355 -18.28 -19.62 14.37
CA GLU A 355 -19.09 -20.79 13.95
C GLU A 355 -19.01 -21.02 12.44
N VAL A 356 -18.87 -19.96 11.66
CA VAL A 356 -18.76 -20.02 10.20
C VAL A 356 -17.31 -20.11 9.74
N THR A 357 -16.41 -19.36 10.37
CA THR A 357 -15.03 -19.18 9.91
C THR A 357 -14.02 -20.09 10.59
N GLY A 358 -14.36 -20.62 11.76
CA GLY A 358 -13.45 -21.42 12.60
C GLY A 358 -12.29 -20.64 13.22
N ASN A 359 -12.20 -19.31 12.99
CA ASN A 359 -11.07 -18.49 13.42
C ASN A 359 -11.52 -17.10 13.88
N PRO A 360 -11.24 -16.68 15.13
CA PRO A 360 -11.58 -15.34 15.63
C PRO A 360 -10.80 -14.20 14.92
N ARG A 361 -9.68 -14.48 14.28
CA ARG A 361 -8.90 -13.56 13.44
C ARG A 361 -8.98 -14.00 11.98
N TRP A 362 -10.18 -14.28 11.52
CA TRP A 362 -10.40 -14.72 10.15
C TRP A 362 -10.03 -13.65 9.13
N ALA A 363 -9.31 -14.06 8.10
CA ALA A 363 -8.96 -13.25 6.95
C ALA A 363 -9.57 -13.86 5.68
N PRO A 364 -10.31 -13.11 4.86
CA PRO A 364 -10.75 -13.61 3.58
C PRO A 364 -9.55 -13.93 2.68
N GLU A 365 -9.63 -15.06 2.00
CA GLU A 365 -8.69 -15.47 0.98
C GLU A 365 -9.39 -15.49 -0.37
N PHE A 366 -8.74 -14.95 -1.39
CA PHE A 366 -9.24 -14.97 -2.76
C PHE A 366 -8.11 -14.88 -3.76
N SER A 367 -8.40 -15.33 -4.97
CA SER A 367 -7.48 -15.33 -6.10
C SER A 367 -8.08 -14.64 -7.31
N ALA A 368 -7.23 -13.95 -8.05
CA ALA A 368 -7.60 -13.28 -9.29
C ALA A 368 -6.46 -13.41 -10.30
N ALA A 369 -6.74 -13.21 -11.57
CA ALA A 369 -5.72 -13.07 -12.59
C ALA A 369 -6.02 -11.88 -13.50
N GLN A 370 -4.99 -11.35 -14.13
CA GLN A 370 -5.11 -10.42 -15.24
C GLN A 370 -4.30 -10.99 -16.41
N LEU A 371 -4.99 -11.34 -17.47
CA LEU A 371 -4.36 -11.82 -18.71
C LEU A 371 -4.24 -10.66 -19.67
N GLY A 372 -3.04 -10.45 -20.21
CA GLY A 372 -2.76 -9.42 -21.21
C GLY A 372 -2.18 -10.03 -22.47
N PHE A 373 -2.76 -9.71 -23.63
CA PHE A 373 -2.26 -10.09 -24.95
C PHE A 373 -2.13 -8.83 -25.79
N TYR A 374 -1.07 -8.77 -26.60
CA TYR A 374 -0.82 -7.59 -27.42
C TYR A 374 -0.07 -7.88 -28.70
N VAL A 375 -0.28 -6.99 -29.66
CA VAL A 375 0.46 -6.92 -30.92
C VAL A 375 0.81 -5.48 -31.24
N GLN A 376 2.02 -5.23 -31.68
CA GLN A 376 2.52 -3.90 -32.03
C GLN A 376 3.39 -3.99 -33.28
N ASP A 377 3.28 -2.96 -34.11
CA ASP A 377 4.27 -2.69 -35.15
C ASP A 377 4.92 -1.33 -34.87
N LYS A 378 6.22 -1.32 -34.94
CA LYS A 378 7.05 -0.13 -34.99
C LYS A 378 7.60 -0.02 -36.41
N TRP A 379 7.03 0.93 -37.16
CA TRP A 379 7.33 1.11 -38.57
C TRP A 379 8.20 2.35 -38.81
N ASP A 380 9.41 2.15 -39.28
CA ASP A 380 10.28 3.21 -39.77
C ASP A 380 9.83 3.60 -41.18
N VAL A 381 8.81 4.50 -41.25
CA VAL A 381 8.19 4.94 -42.51
C VAL A 381 9.22 5.62 -43.41
N THR A 382 10.09 6.41 -42.81
CA THR A 382 11.30 6.98 -43.40
C THR A 382 12.43 6.99 -42.36
N ASP A 383 13.66 7.32 -42.76
CA ASP A 383 14.79 7.47 -41.84
C ASP A 383 14.55 8.49 -40.71
N SER A 384 13.59 9.41 -40.90
CA SER A 384 13.30 10.49 -39.94
C SER A 384 11.92 10.38 -39.30
N PHE A 385 11.03 9.55 -39.84
CA PHE A 385 9.67 9.42 -39.32
C PHE A 385 9.36 7.98 -38.95
N GLN A 386 9.06 7.76 -37.69
CA GLN A 386 8.69 6.47 -37.10
C GLN A 386 7.26 6.51 -36.59
N LEU A 387 6.47 5.50 -36.91
CA LEU A 387 5.12 5.27 -36.44
C LEU A 387 5.10 3.99 -35.59
N THR A 388 4.51 4.04 -34.42
CA THR A 388 4.27 2.88 -33.57
C THR A 388 2.76 2.74 -33.37
N TYR A 389 2.20 1.60 -33.68
CA TYR A 389 0.79 1.32 -33.45
C TYR A 389 0.59 -0.10 -32.95
N GLY A 390 -0.37 -0.26 -32.07
CA GLY A 390 -0.64 -1.58 -31.50
C GLY A 390 -1.97 -1.66 -30.77
N LEU A 391 -2.32 -2.88 -30.46
CA LEU A 391 -3.52 -3.22 -29.73
C LEU A 391 -3.14 -4.13 -28.56
N ARG A 392 -3.64 -3.79 -27.37
CA ARG A 392 -3.55 -4.61 -26.18
C ARG A 392 -4.96 -4.94 -25.68
N MET A 393 -5.15 -6.16 -25.23
CA MET A 393 -6.32 -6.62 -24.50
C MET A 393 -5.90 -7.05 -23.11
N ASP A 394 -6.55 -6.51 -22.09
CA ASP A 394 -6.43 -6.95 -20.70
C ASP A 394 -7.74 -7.58 -20.25
N MET A 395 -7.70 -8.79 -19.70
CA MET A 395 -8.84 -9.54 -19.23
C MET A 395 -8.68 -9.92 -17.75
N PRO A 396 -9.43 -9.28 -16.83
CA PRO A 396 -9.46 -9.70 -15.44
C PRO A 396 -10.23 -11.01 -15.28
N LEU A 397 -9.73 -11.91 -14.43
CA LEU A 397 -10.39 -13.15 -14.05
C LEU A 397 -10.49 -13.22 -12.53
N PHE A 398 -11.64 -13.68 -12.03
CA PHE A 398 -11.91 -13.85 -10.61
C PHE A 398 -12.30 -15.30 -10.34
N PHE A 399 -11.53 -15.98 -9.49
CA PHE A 399 -11.72 -17.41 -9.26
C PHE A 399 -12.66 -17.69 -8.10
N ASP A 400 -12.73 -16.77 -7.14
CA ASP A 400 -13.51 -16.91 -5.93
C ASP A 400 -14.73 -15.99 -5.96
N THR A 401 -15.73 -16.35 -5.13
CA THR A 401 -16.97 -15.59 -4.98
C THR A 401 -17.18 -15.32 -3.49
N PRO A 402 -17.55 -14.07 -3.10
CA PRO A 402 -17.88 -13.78 -1.70
C PRO A 402 -19.04 -14.61 -1.19
N ALA A 403 -19.14 -14.79 0.13
CA ALA A 403 -20.19 -15.61 0.71
C ALA A 403 -21.59 -15.04 0.46
N GLU A 404 -22.53 -15.93 0.27
CA GLU A 404 -23.94 -15.57 0.11
C GLU A 404 -24.58 -15.17 1.45
N ASN A 405 -25.18 -13.99 1.48
CA ASN A 405 -26.10 -13.57 2.51
C ASN A 405 -27.53 -13.60 1.94
N ALA A 406 -28.24 -14.71 2.13
CA ALA A 406 -29.56 -14.93 1.57
C ALA A 406 -30.55 -13.83 1.99
N LYS A 407 -30.54 -13.43 3.28
CA LYS A 407 -31.44 -12.37 3.80
C LYS A 407 -31.20 -11.03 3.12
N PHE A 408 -29.92 -10.65 2.91
CA PHE A 408 -29.60 -9.43 2.18
C PHE A 408 -30.01 -9.53 0.73
N ASN A 409 -29.73 -10.64 0.06
CA ASN A 409 -30.06 -10.85 -1.35
C ASN A 409 -31.57 -10.79 -1.59
N GLU A 410 -32.38 -11.40 -0.71
CA GLU A 410 -33.86 -11.31 -0.78
C GLU A 410 -34.35 -9.87 -0.55
N TRP A 411 -33.80 -9.17 0.44
CA TRP A 411 -34.13 -7.77 0.70
C TRP A 411 -33.76 -6.87 -0.50
N ALA A 412 -32.57 -7.03 -1.07
CA ALA A 412 -32.12 -6.25 -2.22
C ALA A 412 -33.01 -6.48 -3.44
N ALA A 413 -33.37 -7.73 -3.72
CA ALA A 413 -34.29 -8.11 -4.77
C ALA A 413 -35.68 -7.51 -4.57
N ALA A 414 -36.23 -7.55 -3.36
CA ALA A 414 -37.54 -6.95 -3.03
C ALA A 414 -37.57 -5.43 -3.18
N LYS A 415 -36.41 -4.78 -3.06
CA LYS A 415 -36.23 -3.33 -3.29
C LYS A 415 -35.91 -2.99 -4.75
N GLY A 416 -35.80 -3.96 -5.64
CA GLY A 416 -35.44 -3.77 -7.03
C GLY A 416 -33.95 -3.48 -7.26
N TYR A 417 -33.10 -3.71 -6.28
CA TYR A 417 -31.66 -3.62 -6.44
C TYR A 417 -31.11 -4.86 -7.13
N GLY A 418 -30.21 -4.66 -8.10
CA GLY A 418 -29.60 -5.75 -8.87
C GLY A 418 -28.36 -6.38 -8.25
N PHE A 419 -28.05 -6.09 -6.98
CA PHE A 419 -26.83 -6.60 -6.34
C PHE A 419 -27.10 -7.82 -5.46
N LYS A 420 -26.02 -8.62 -5.30
CA LYS A 420 -25.97 -9.76 -4.39
C LYS A 420 -24.61 -9.77 -3.69
N THR A 421 -24.55 -10.27 -2.45
CA THR A 421 -23.25 -10.41 -1.76
C THR A 421 -22.34 -11.39 -2.50
N ASN A 422 -22.89 -12.47 -3.02
CA ASN A 422 -22.20 -13.47 -3.84
C ASN A 422 -22.18 -13.12 -5.33
N GLN A 423 -22.12 -11.82 -5.66
CA GLN A 423 -22.00 -11.34 -7.05
C GLN A 423 -20.65 -11.76 -7.63
N LYS A 424 -20.67 -12.55 -8.70
CA LYS A 424 -19.47 -12.85 -9.48
C LYS A 424 -19.09 -11.63 -10.31
N LEU A 425 -17.82 -11.22 -10.24
CA LEU A 425 -17.32 -10.12 -11.07
C LEU A 425 -17.21 -10.52 -12.54
N SER A 426 -17.48 -9.56 -13.41
CA SER A 426 -17.39 -9.73 -14.85
C SER A 426 -15.93 -9.87 -15.30
N SER A 427 -15.66 -10.83 -16.16
CA SER A 427 -14.39 -11.02 -16.86
C SER A 427 -14.40 -10.37 -18.24
N THR A 428 -14.83 -9.11 -18.33
CA THR A 428 -14.95 -8.39 -19.59
C THR A 428 -13.58 -8.01 -20.15
N PRO A 429 -13.22 -8.39 -21.38
CA PRO A 429 -12.01 -7.92 -22.03
C PRO A 429 -11.98 -6.42 -22.20
N MET A 430 -10.86 -5.80 -21.88
CA MET A 430 -10.65 -4.35 -21.95
C MET A 430 -9.60 -4.04 -23.01
N TRP A 431 -10.00 -3.35 -24.04
CA TRP A 431 -9.17 -3.04 -25.21
C TRP A 431 -8.43 -1.74 -25.04
N SER A 432 -7.16 -1.73 -25.37
CA SER A 432 -6.22 -0.62 -25.22
C SER A 432 -5.46 -0.36 -26.53
N PRO A 433 -6.11 0.22 -27.56
CA PRO A 433 -5.43 0.65 -28.78
C PRO A 433 -4.49 1.82 -28.48
N ARG A 434 -3.33 1.84 -29.14
CA ARG A 434 -2.33 2.90 -29.01
C ARG A 434 -1.67 3.20 -30.34
N VAL A 435 -1.45 4.48 -30.60
CA VAL A 435 -0.69 4.99 -31.75
C VAL A 435 0.23 6.10 -31.28
N GLY A 436 1.48 6.02 -31.63
CA GLY A 436 2.48 7.02 -31.32
C GLY A 436 3.38 7.28 -32.53
N PHE A 437 3.97 8.45 -32.61
CA PHE A 437 4.91 8.82 -33.65
C PHE A 437 6.10 9.59 -33.10
N ARG A 438 7.20 9.54 -33.85
CA ARG A 438 8.39 10.37 -33.63
C ARG A 438 8.89 10.83 -34.98
N TRP A 439 9.07 12.13 -35.15
CA TRP A 439 9.54 12.77 -36.37
C TRP A 439 10.75 13.68 -36.09
N ASP A 440 11.90 13.31 -36.62
CA ASP A 440 13.08 14.16 -36.67
C ASP A 440 13.02 15.00 -37.96
N ILE A 441 12.53 16.24 -37.83
CA ILE A 441 12.14 17.11 -38.97
C ILE A 441 13.29 17.37 -39.92
N GLU A 442 14.48 17.63 -39.37
CA GLU A 442 15.69 17.96 -40.15
C GLU A 442 16.71 16.82 -40.27
N LYS A 443 16.39 15.62 -39.75
CA LYS A 443 17.27 14.43 -39.71
C LYS A 443 18.59 14.65 -38.94
N ASN A 444 18.67 15.63 -38.08
CA ASN A 444 19.87 16.03 -37.31
C ASN A 444 19.58 16.10 -35.79
N ARG A 445 18.39 15.65 -35.34
CA ARG A 445 17.88 15.65 -33.98
C ARG A 445 17.73 17.07 -33.37
N LYS A 446 17.76 18.12 -34.18
CA LYS A 446 17.61 19.50 -33.72
C LYS A 446 16.14 19.83 -33.42
N TYR A 447 15.24 19.31 -34.22
CA TYR A 447 13.79 19.49 -34.07
C TYR A 447 13.10 18.14 -34.11
N ILE A 448 12.56 17.69 -32.98
CA ILE A 448 11.87 16.42 -32.87
C ILE A 448 10.42 16.68 -32.45
N LEU A 449 9.48 16.33 -33.31
CA LEU A 449 8.07 16.28 -32.97
C LEU A 449 7.68 14.84 -32.61
N ARG A 450 7.10 14.66 -31.45
CA ARG A 450 6.65 13.35 -30.96
C ARG A 450 5.29 13.44 -30.30
N GLY A 451 4.55 12.36 -30.33
CA GLY A 451 3.25 12.31 -29.69
C GLY A 451 2.48 11.05 -29.99
N GLY A 452 1.24 11.05 -29.56
CA GLY A 452 0.35 9.92 -29.80
C GLY A 452 -0.97 10.01 -29.06
N ILE A 453 -1.78 9.00 -29.29
CA ILE A 453 -3.04 8.76 -28.61
C ILE A 453 -3.13 7.30 -28.19
N GLY A 454 -3.67 7.03 -27.02
CA GLY A 454 -3.85 5.66 -26.54
C GLY A 454 -4.87 5.53 -25.44
N VAL A 455 -5.39 4.32 -25.32
CA VAL A 455 -6.20 3.89 -24.19
C VAL A 455 -5.33 3.03 -23.27
N PHE A 456 -5.42 3.29 -21.98
CA PHE A 456 -4.63 2.62 -20.96
C PHE A 456 -5.55 1.99 -19.93
N THR A 457 -5.42 0.68 -19.73
CA THR A 457 -6.15 -0.07 -18.71
C THR A 457 -5.28 -0.19 -17.46
N GLY A 458 -5.81 0.28 -16.34
CA GLY A 458 -5.16 0.21 -15.03
C GLY A 458 -5.53 -1.04 -14.27
N ARG A 459 -4.96 -1.14 -13.06
CA ARG A 459 -5.38 -2.10 -12.03
C ARG A 459 -6.17 -1.37 -10.96
N ILE A 460 -7.08 -2.08 -10.32
CA ILE A 460 -7.69 -1.59 -9.08
C ILE A 460 -6.87 -2.08 -7.88
N PRO A 461 -6.87 -1.36 -6.77
CA PRO A 461 -6.35 -1.88 -5.52
C PRO A 461 -7.18 -3.12 -5.10
N PHE A 462 -6.55 -4.30 -5.05
CA PHE A 462 -7.25 -5.53 -4.69
C PHE A 462 -7.79 -5.54 -3.24
N VAL A 463 -7.31 -4.64 -2.38
CA VAL A 463 -7.90 -4.40 -1.06
C VAL A 463 -9.38 -3.96 -1.16
N TRP A 464 -9.78 -3.28 -2.23
CA TRP A 464 -11.20 -2.92 -2.45
C TRP A 464 -12.04 -4.16 -2.74
N LEU A 465 -11.50 -5.11 -3.52
CA LEU A 465 -12.15 -6.40 -3.73
C LEU A 465 -12.27 -7.19 -2.43
N SER A 466 -11.25 -7.19 -1.58
CA SER A 466 -11.27 -7.92 -0.33
C SER A 466 -12.37 -7.46 0.62
N ASN A 467 -12.77 -6.18 0.59
CA ASN A 467 -13.88 -5.68 1.39
C ASN A 467 -15.20 -6.38 1.07
N ASN A 468 -15.42 -6.81 -0.17
CA ASN A 468 -16.62 -7.55 -0.56
C ASN A 468 -16.59 -8.99 -0.04
N PHE A 469 -15.40 -9.57 0.15
CA PHE A 469 -15.24 -10.88 0.80
C PHE A 469 -15.38 -10.80 2.32
N THR A 470 -14.90 -9.72 2.94
CA THR A 470 -14.99 -9.52 4.39
C THR A 470 -16.41 -9.15 4.81
N ASN A 471 -17.01 -8.18 4.12
CA ASN A 471 -18.25 -7.50 4.55
C ASN A 471 -19.49 -8.08 3.85
N THR A 472 -19.69 -9.39 3.97
CA THR A 472 -20.89 -10.07 3.47
C THR A 472 -22.02 -10.12 4.51
N GLY A 473 -21.69 -9.82 5.79
CA GLY A 473 -22.60 -10.00 6.92
C GLY A 473 -22.76 -11.47 7.35
N VAL A 474 -21.92 -12.38 6.88
CA VAL A 474 -21.92 -13.82 7.22
C VAL A 474 -20.68 -14.21 8.02
N GLN A 475 -19.49 -13.89 7.49
CA GLN A 475 -18.22 -14.26 8.13
C GLN A 475 -17.80 -13.29 9.24
N THR A 476 -18.29 -12.05 9.19
CA THR A 476 -18.03 -11.04 10.21
C THR A 476 -19.32 -10.41 10.68
N SER A 477 -19.33 -9.95 11.93
CA SER A 477 -20.43 -9.21 12.51
C SER A 477 -19.91 -7.93 13.14
N SER A 478 -20.53 -6.81 12.80
CA SER A 478 -20.21 -5.49 13.35
C SER A 478 -21.39 -5.00 14.20
N TYR A 479 -21.07 -4.41 15.34
CA TYR A 479 -22.03 -3.86 16.29
C TYR A 479 -21.72 -2.40 16.53
N SER A 480 -22.74 -1.58 16.64
CA SER A 480 -22.60 -0.18 16.99
C SER A 480 -23.74 0.28 17.87
N ALA A 481 -23.45 1.17 18.78
CA ALA A 481 -24.45 1.83 19.63
C ALA A 481 -24.05 3.29 19.87
N SER A 482 -25.03 4.16 20.05
CA SER A 482 -24.83 5.55 20.41
C SER A 482 -25.70 5.88 21.62
N LYS A 483 -25.07 6.36 22.70
CA LYS A 483 -25.72 6.80 23.95
C LYS A 483 -26.74 5.75 24.46
N ASN A 484 -26.35 4.49 24.48
CA ASN A 484 -27.20 3.36 24.86
C ASN A 484 -26.82 2.85 26.25
N SER A 485 -27.73 2.92 27.20
CA SER A 485 -27.51 2.52 28.60
C SER A 485 -27.13 1.05 28.79
N ALA A 486 -27.40 0.18 27.81
CA ALA A 486 -27.01 -1.22 27.85
C ALA A 486 -25.52 -1.47 27.55
N VAL A 487 -24.79 -0.48 27.02
CA VAL A 487 -23.35 -0.59 26.73
C VAL A 487 -22.54 -0.43 28.00
N GLN A 488 -21.66 -1.38 28.27
CA GLN A 488 -20.69 -1.30 29.37
C GLN A 488 -19.28 -1.09 28.82
N LEU A 489 -18.48 -0.24 29.46
CA LEU A 489 -17.06 -0.14 29.17
C LEU A 489 -16.33 -1.37 29.72
N LEU A 490 -16.00 -2.28 28.83
CA LEU A 490 -15.32 -3.56 29.16
C LEU A 490 -13.84 -3.40 28.83
N LEU A 491 -12.96 -3.49 29.85
CA LEU A 491 -11.51 -3.34 29.67
C LEU A 491 -10.85 -4.62 29.17
N ASP A 492 -11.45 -5.79 29.44
CA ASP A 492 -11.00 -7.07 28.88
C ASP A 492 -11.42 -7.16 27.40
N PRO A 493 -10.47 -7.21 26.46
CA PRO A 493 -10.76 -7.28 25.03
C PRO A 493 -11.55 -8.54 24.64
N ASN A 494 -11.47 -9.62 25.43
CA ASN A 494 -12.17 -10.87 25.15
C ASN A 494 -13.64 -10.86 25.60
N LYS A 495 -14.07 -9.86 26.36
CA LYS A 495 -15.45 -9.76 26.88
C LYS A 495 -16.36 -8.87 26.02
N GLN A 496 -15.88 -8.30 24.94
CA GLN A 496 -16.65 -7.35 24.12
C GLN A 496 -17.96 -7.93 23.56
N ILE A 497 -18.02 -9.23 23.37
CA ILE A 497 -19.24 -9.94 22.93
C ILE A 497 -20.42 -9.74 23.91
N GLN A 498 -20.17 -9.45 25.18
CA GLN A 498 -21.23 -9.17 26.16
C GLN A 498 -22.04 -7.93 25.77
N ASN A 499 -21.37 -6.85 25.31
CA ASN A 499 -22.04 -5.68 24.77
C ASN A 499 -22.88 -6.00 23.53
N ALA A 500 -22.32 -6.82 22.62
CA ALA A 500 -23.05 -7.25 21.43
C ALA A 500 -24.34 -8.03 21.79
N ASN A 501 -24.27 -8.92 22.78
CA ASN A 501 -25.42 -9.67 23.29
C ASN A 501 -26.47 -8.75 23.94
N ASN A 502 -26.03 -7.75 24.71
CA ASN A 502 -26.91 -6.77 25.35
C ASN A 502 -27.64 -5.91 24.32
N LEU A 503 -27.02 -5.60 23.21
CA LEU A 503 -27.59 -4.82 22.11
C LEU A 503 -28.55 -5.60 21.23
N LYS A 504 -28.75 -6.91 21.49
CA LYS A 504 -29.66 -7.82 20.74
C LYS A 504 -29.50 -7.71 19.24
N ALA A 505 -28.26 -7.71 18.76
CA ALA A 505 -27.91 -7.75 17.35
C ALA A 505 -28.63 -6.71 16.45
N THR A 506 -28.96 -5.54 16.98
CA THR A 506 -29.54 -4.42 16.20
C THR A 506 -28.46 -3.67 15.41
N GLY A 507 -27.26 -4.22 15.29
CA GLY A 507 -26.19 -3.59 14.58
C GLY A 507 -26.50 -3.51 13.09
N SER A 508 -26.38 -2.32 12.51
CA SER A 508 -26.28 -2.17 11.07
C SER A 508 -25.01 -2.89 10.63
N GLN A 509 -25.15 -3.93 9.83
CA GLN A 509 -23.99 -4.61 9.27
C GLN A 509 -23.52 -3.82 8.04
N LEU A 510 -22.21 -3.61 7.94
CA LEU A 510 -21.61 -3.10 6.72
C LEU A 510 -21.60 -4.24 5.69
N ILE A 511 -22.35 -4.09 4.60
CA ILE A 511 -22.36 -5.04 3.49
C ILE A 511 -21.81 -4.32 2.26
N ASN A 512 -20.77 -4.90 1.67
CA ASN A 512 -20.19 -4.42 0.43
C ASN A 512 -20.59 -5.36 -0.72
N VAL A 513 -21.00 -4.76 -1.83
CA VAL A 513 -21.38 -5.48 -3.05
C VAL A 513 -20.74 -4.84 -4.27
N PHE A 514 -20.52 -5.64 -5.31
CA PHE A 514 -20.08 -5.15 -6.60
C PHE A 514 -21.27 -4.87 -7.53
N ASP A 515 -21.08 -3.89 -8.40
CA ASP A 515 -21.88 -3.81 -9.60
C ASP A 515 -21.58 -5.02 -10.51
N LYS A 516 -22.62 -5.65 -11.09
CA LYS A 516 -22.46 -6.80 -11.99
C LYS A 516 -21.64 -6.47 -13.25
N ASP A 517 -21.68 -5.20 -13.68
CA ASP A 517 -20.99 -4.69 -14.86
C ASP A 517 -19.69 -3.94 -14.51
N PHE A 518 -19.14 -4.21 -13.32
CA PHE A 518 -17.90 -3.60 -12.83
C PHE A 518 -16.76 -3.82 -13.83
N LYS A 519 -16.03 -2.73 -14.12
CA LYS A 519 -14.84 -2.70 -14.99
C LYS A 519 -13.67 -2.04 -14.28
N PHE A 520 -12.46 -2.44 -14.66
CA PHE A 520 -11.25 -1.77 -14.22
C PHE A 520 -11.16 -0.35 -14.79
N THR A 521 -10.30 0.46 -14.19
CA THR A 521 -10.09 1.83 -14.64
C THR A 521 -9.52 1.86 -16.05
N GLN A 522 -10.04 2.76 -16.89
CA GLN A 522 -9.52 3.02 -18.23
C GLN A 522 -9.42 4.50 -18.50
N THR A 523 -8.30 4.93 -19.06
CA THR A 523 -8.04 6.34 -19.38
C THR A 523 -7.55 6.47 -20.81
N MET A 524 -8.15 7.37 -21.57
CA MET A 524 -7.63 7.83 -22.86
C MET A 524 -6.64 8.95 -22.62
N ARG A 525 -5.48 8.90 -23.28
CA ARG A 525 -4.48 9.95 -23.24
C ARG A 525 -4.04 10.38 -24.63
N VAL A 526 -3.84 11.67 -24.78
CA VAL A 526 -3.22 12.29 -25.93
C VAL A 526 -1.99 13.04 -25.44
N ASN A 527 -0.87 12.86 -26.10
CA ASN A 527 0.38 13.55 -25.80
C ASN A 527 0.92 14.15 -27.10
N LEU A 528 1.44 15.36 -27.02
CA LEU A 528 2.20 16.02 -28.09
C LEU A 528 3.41 16.74 -27.47
N GLY A 529 4.60 16.38 -27.91
CA GLY A 529 5.86 16.93 -27.44
C GLY A 529 6.70 17.45 -28.59
N PHE A 530 7.39 18.55 -28.38
CA PHE A 530 8.32 19.16 -29.31
C PHE A 530 9.64 19.43 -28.59
N ASP A 531 10.70 18.75 -29.05
CA ASP A 531 12.06 18.92 -28.54
C ASP A 531 12.84 19.73 -29.55
N PHE A 532 13.51 20.79 -29.11
CA PHE A 532 14.28 21.68 -30.01
C PHE A 532 15.50 22.26 -29.31
N ASN A 533 16.55 22.54 -30.12
CA ASN A 533 17.75 23.23 -29.64
C ASN A 533 17.70 24.68 -30.08
N LEU A 534 17.74 25.58 -29.11
CA LEU A 534 17.77 27.02 -29.33
C LEU A 534 18.90 27.66 -28.50
N LEU A 535 19.83 28.37 -29.15
CA LEU A 535 20.97 29.02 -28.52
C LEU A 535 21.89 28.05 -27.72
N GLY A 536 22.01 26.79 -28.17
CA GLY A 536 22.81 25.77 -27.50
C GLY A 536 22.16 25.15 -26.27
N ILE A 537 20.89 25.50 -25.99
CA ILE A 537 20.07 24.93 -24.90
C ILE A 537 19.04 24.03 -25.52
N GLU A 538 18.91 22.83 -24.93
CA GLU A 538 17.85 21.87 -25.27
C GLU A 538 16.56 22.25 -24.56
N TRP A 539 15.49 22.39 -25.33
CA TRP A 539 14.13 22.70 -24.85
C TRP A 539 13.17 21.58 -25.17
N THR A 540 12.29 21.33 -24.25
CA THR A 540 11.14 20.44 -24.46
C THR A 540 9.86 21.18 -24.09
N ALA A 541 8.89 21.22 -25.02
CA ALA A 541 7.53 21.66 -24.77
C ALA A 541 6.62 20.46 -24.93
N GLU A 542 5.81 20.15 -23.91
CA GLU A 542 4.94 18.97 -23.93
C GLU A 542 3.55 19.30 -23.40
N GLY A 543 2.53 18.81 -24.10
CA GLY A 543 1.12 18.87 -23.70
C GLY A 543 0.53 17.49 -23.55
N ILE A 544 -0.18 17.25 -22.44
CA ILE A 544 -0.85 15.97 -22.15
C ILE A 544 -2.32 16.25 -21.85
N PHE A 545 -3.21 15.56 -22.58
CA PHE A 545 -4.63 15.51 -22.29
C PHE A 545 -5.02 14.11 -21.81
N SER A 546 -5.82 14.03 -20.75
CA SER A 546 -6.29 12.76 -20.19
C SER A 546 -7.79 12.80 -19.95
N LYS A 547 -8.50 11.71 -20.32
CA LYS A 547 -9.92 11.54 -20.09
C LYS A 547 -10.17 10.14 -19.52
N SER A 548 -10.76 10.05 -18.32
CA SER A 548 -11.27 8.79 -17.77
C SER A 548 -12.41 8.26 -18.64
N LEU A 549 -12.31 6.99 -19.04
CA LEU A 549 -13.36 6.25 -19.76
C LEU A 549 -14.15 5.37 -18.78
N ASN A 550 -13.44 4.74 -17.84
CA ASN A 550 -14.02 4.01 -16.72
C ASN A 550 -13.26 4.41 -15.46
N ASP A 551 -13.96 4.64 -14.39
CA ASP A 551 -13.38 4.91 -13.07
C ASP A 551 -14.18 4.20 -11.99
N VAL A 552 -13.55 3.96 -10.84
CA VAL A 552 -14.17 3.29 -9.69
C VAL A 552 -14.67 4.34 -8.71
N TYR A 553 -15.92 4.23 -8.32
CA TYR A 553 -16.49 5.05 -7.25
C TYR A 553 -17.37 4.20 -6.32
N TYR A 554 -17.50 4.65 -5.08
CA TYR A 554 -18.38 4.06 -4.08
C TYR A 554 -19.71 4.83 -4.06
N LYS A 555 -20.79 4.07 -3.92
CA LYS A 555 -22.14 4.61 -3.74
C LYS A 555 -22.81 3.94 -2.55
N ASN A 556 -23.39 4.75 -1.66
CA ASN A 556 -24.25 4.29 -0.56
C ASN A 556 -25.70 4.17 -1.04
#